data_6984c990354c4a6676dc6f96328991fd
#
_entry.id   6984c990354c4a6676dc6f96328991fd
#
_cell.length_a   1.000
_cell.length_b   1.000
_cell.length_c   1.000
_cell.angle_alpha   90.00
_cell.angle_beta   90.00
_cell.angle_gamma   90.00
#
_symmetry.space_group_name_H-M   'P 1'
#
loop_
_entity.id
_entity.type
_entity.pdbx_description
1 polymer ?
#
loop_
_entity_poly.entity_id
_entity_poly.type
_entity_poly.pdbx_seq_one_letter_code
_entity_poly.pdbx_strand_id
1 'polypeptide(L)'
;MKLPFYIPDNELNLRIGKLLCLFQVLSIGSKKTINLDLPKIGQFEFLTRHPIVLNKILNDKQKRVIELHNSEMYSIEALFLNRAEIFDLKKIKALLKILLSNKYIEAKVLSDNQIYYSITEEGIRQAEILESHYFQRTRDLNHELKPLVSLPSSTIGKLIESHLVHGKKN
;
A
#
# COMPACT_ATOMS: atom_id res chain seq x y z
N MET A 1 17.24 28.60 6.99
CA MET A 1 15.78 28.70 6.87
C MET A 1 15.28 27.36 6.29
N LYS A 2 14.70 26.48 7.08
CA LYS A 2 14.04 25.27 6.56
C LYS A 2 12.65 25.68 6.14
N LEU A 3 12.39 25.77 4.84
CA LEU A 3 11.03 25.86 4.33
C LEU A 3 10.30 24.60 4.75
N PRO A 4 9.18 24.67 5.48
CA PRO A 4 8.39 23.50 5.79
C PRO A 4 7.69 23.07 4.50
N PHE A 5 8.30 22.13 3.77
CA PHE A 5 7.58 21.45 2.71
C PHE A 5 6.54 20.57 3.37
N TYR A 6 5.28 20.90 3.16
CA TYR A 6 4.17 20.05 3.53
C TYR A 6 4.11 18.89 2.55
N ILE A 7 4.38 17.70 3.06
CA ILE A 7 4.22 16.46 2.30
C ILE A 7 2.98 15.77 2.87
N PRO A 8 1.83 15.83 2.18
CA PRO A 8 0.57 15.27 2.67
C PRO A 8 0.70 13.79 3.06
N ASP A 9 1.49 13.03 2.32
CA ASP A 9 1.71 11.59 2.56
C ASP A 9 2.44 11.27 3.88
N ASN A 10 3.00 12.28 4.56
CA ASN A 10 3.58 12.11 5.88
C ASN A 10 2.59 12.41 7.02
N GLU A 11 1.40 12.91 6.72
CA GLU A 11 0.38 13.10 7.74
C GLU A 11 -0.18 11.79 8.25
N LEU A 12 -0.14 11.64 9.58
CA LEU A 12 -0.56 10.42 10.27
C LEU A 12 -1.99 9.99 9.89
N ASN A 13 -2.93 10.93 9.93
CA ASN A 13 -4.33 10.64 9.66
C ASN A 13 -4.56 10.22 8.20
N LEU A 14 -3.84 10.85 7.27
CA LEU A 14 -3.91 10.51 5.85
C LEU A 14 -3.36 9.11 5.59
N ARG A 15 -2.24 8.76 6.22
CA ARG A 15 -1.65 7.42 6.11
C ARG A 15 -2.54 6.34 6.73
N ILE A 16 -3.17 6.63 7.87
CA ILE A 16 -4.16 5.72 8.48
C ILE A 16 -5.33 5.49 7.51
N GLY A 17 -5.88 6.56 6.92
CA GLY A 17 -6.96 6.45 5.94
C GLY A 17 -6.56 5.64 4.70
N LYS A 18 -5.33 5.85 4.18
CA LYS A 18 -4.79 5.04 3.06
C LYS A 18 -4.70 3.56 3.41
N LEU A 19 -4.17 3.22 4.58
CA LEU A 19 -4.10 1.83 5.03
C LEU A 19 -5.49 1.22 5.22
N LEU A 20 -6.43 1.99 5.72
CA LEU A 20 -7.81 1.54 5.87
C LEU A 20 -8.44 1.20 4.51
N CYS A 21 -8.25 2.07 3.50
CA CYS A 21 -8.65 1.79 2.11
C CYS A 21 -7.94 0.57 1.52
N LEU A 22 -6.65 0.37 1.84
CA LEU A 22 -5.90 -0.81 1.41
C LEU A 22 -6.52 -2.08 1.98
N PHE A 23 -6.78 -2.12 3.28
CA PHE A 23 -7.43 -3.26 3.92
C PHE A 23 -8.85 -3.49 3.39
N GLN A 24 -9.63 -2.43 3.18
CA GLN A 24 -10.98 -2.53 2.61
C GLN A 24 -10.98 -3.24 1.25
N VAL A 25 -10.03 -2.90 0.39
CA VAL A 25 -9.96 -3.45 -0.97
C VAL A 25 -9.30 -4.83 -1.00
N LEU A 26 -8.24 -5.05 -0.23
CA LEU A 26 -7.40 -6.24 -0.34
C LEU A 26 -7.67 -7.32 0.71
N SER A 27 -8.27 -6.98 1.84
CA SER A 27 -8.64 -7.96 2.89
C SER A 27 -9.95 -8.69 2.61
N ILE A 28 -10.74 -8.22 1.66
CA ILE A 28 -12.05 -8.80 1.34
C ILE A 28 -11.94 -9.55 0.02
N GLY A 29 -11.94 -10.88 0.11
CA GLY A 29 -12.02 -11.75 -1.06
C GLY A 29 -13.46 -12.14 -1.39
N SER A 30 -13.67 -12.73 -2.56
CA SER A 30 -14.99 -13.17 -3.03
C SER A 30 -15.65 -14.25 -2.15
N LYS A 31 -14.88 -15.00 -1.39
CA LYS A 31 -15.36 -16.13 -0.58
C LYS A 31 -14.89 -16.11 0.87
N LYS A 32 -13.88 -15.35 1.22
CA LYS A 32 -13.31 -15.27 2.58
C LYS A 32 -12.44 -14.04 2.77
N THR A 33 -12.23 -13.68 4.03
CA THR A 33 -11.26 -12.65 4.40
C THR A 33 -9.84 -13.08 4.02
N ILE A 34 -9.11 -12.20 3.34
CA ILE A 34 -7.71 -12.38 2.98
C ILE A 34 -6.86 -11.78 4.10
N ASN A 35 -5.91 -12.57 4.60
CA ASN A 35 -4.99 -12.14 5.63
C ASN A 35 -3.69 -11.62 5.00
N LEU A 36 -3.26 -10.44 5.40
CA LEU A 36 -2.05 -9.79 4.89
C LEU A 36 -0.96 -9.82 5.96
N ASP A 37 0.23 -10.29 5.63
CA ASP A 37 1.40 -10.21 6.49
C ASP A 37 2.00 -8.79 6.49
N LEU A 38 2.81 -8.48 7.50
CA LEU A 38 3.41 -7.16 7.67
C LEU A 38 4.28 -6.72 6.48
N PRO A 39 5.18 -7.56 5.92
CA PRO A 39 5.96 -7.20 4.75
C PRO A 39 5.08 -6.84 3.55
N LYS A 40 4.04 -7.63 3.29
CA LYS A 40 3.11 -7.41 2.17
C LYS A 40 2.34 -6.09 2.32
N ILE A 41 1.89 -5.77 3.53
CA ILE A 41 1.23 -4.48 3.82
C ILE A 41 2.18 -3.32 3.49
N GLY A 42 3.44 -3.39 3.93
CA GLY A 42 4.44 -2.36 3.64
C GLY A 42 4.73 -2.22 2.15
N GLN A 43 4.84 -3.33 1.42
CA GLN A 43 5.05 -3.35 -0.02
C GLN A 43 3.87 -2.77 -0.79
N PHE A 44 2.65 -3.09 -0.39
CA PHE A 44 1.45 -2.56 -1.04
C PHE A 44 1.24 -1.08 -0.73
N GLU A 45 1.50 -0.64 0.51
CA GLU A 45 1.50 0.78 0.87
C GLU A 45 2.52 1.55 0.01
N PHE A 46 3.73 1.01 -0.15
CA PHE A 46 4.75 1.58 -1.02
C PHE A 46 4.26 1.69 -2.48
N LEU A 47 3.71 0.61 -3.05
CA LEU A 47 3.25 0.61 -4.44
C LEU A 47 2.09 1.57 -4.69
N THR A 48 1.18 1.73 -3.72
CA THR A 48 0.09 2.71 -3.81
C THR A 48 0.61 4.16 -3.79
N ARG A 49 1.69 4.41 -3.07
CA ARG A 49 2.37 5.72 -3.05
C ARG A 49 3.23 5.97 -4.29
N HIS A 50 3.64 4.91 -4.98
CA HIS A 50 4.48 4.98 -6.18
C HIS A 50 3.81 4.28 -7.37
N PRO A 51 2.73 4.87 -7.93
CA PRO A 51 1.96 4.25 -9.01
C PRO A 51 2.77 3.96 -10.27
N ILE A 52 3.84 4.73 -10.52
CA ILE A 52 4.77 4.47 -11.63
C ILE A 52 5.44 3.09 -11.49
N VAL A 53 5.89 2.74 -10.28
CA VAL A 53 6.52 1.45 -10.02
C VAL A 53 5.48 0.34 -10.17
N LEU A 54 4.29 0.53 -9.62
CA LEU A 54 3.18 -0.41 -9.76
C LEU A 54 2.84 -0.64 -11.24
N ASN A 55 2.73 0.44 -12.03
CA ASN A 55 2.43 0.35 -13.47
C ASN A 55 3.49 -0.47 -14.22
N LYS A 56 4.78 -0.25 -13.94
CA LYS A 56 5.86 -1.03 -14.54
C LYS A 56 5.75 -2.52 -14.19
N ILE A 57 5.50 -2.86 -12.93
CA ILE A 57 5.36 -4.25 -12.48
C ILE A 57 4.18 -4.93 -13.18
N LEU A 58 3.03 -4.27 -13.28
CA LEU A 58 1.84 -4.83 -13.91
C LEU A 58 2.00 -4.96 -15.42
N ASN A 59 2.64 -3.99 -16.07
CA ASN A 59 2.91 -4.06 -17.49
C ASN A 59 3.81 -5.25 -17.83
N ASP A 60 4.89 -5.45 -17.08
CA ASP A 60 5.83 -6.56 -17.32
C ASP A 60 5.20 -7.93 -17.03
N LYS A 61 4.40 -8.04 -15.97
CA LYS A 61 3.83 -9.32 -15.54
C LYS A 61 2.52 -9.68 -16.24
N GLN A 62 1.68 -8.70 -16.52
CA GLN A 62 0.31 -8.93 -16.99
C GLN A 62 -0.02 -8.19 -18.29
N LYS A 63 0.94 -7.45 -18.85
CA LYS A 63 0.73 -6.56 -20.00
C LYS A 63 -0.44 -5.60 -19.80
N ARG A 64 -0.65 -5.18 -18.55
CA ARG A 64 -1.68 -4.26 -18.12
C ARG A 64 -1.06 -2.92 -17.80
N VAL A 65 -1.66 -1.85 -18.28
CA VAL A 65 -1.23 -0.46 -18.05
C VAL A 65 -2.26 0.25 -17.21
N ILE A 66 -1.79 0.95 -16.16
CA ILE A 66 -2.62 1.82 -15.33
C ILE A 66 -2.59 3.23 -15.91
N GLU A 67 -3.74 3.88 -15.97
CA GLU A 67 -3.80 5.31 -16.26
C GLU A 67 -3.22 6.10 -15.09
N LEU A 68 -2.11 6.81 -15.33
CA LEU A 68 -1.42 7.62 -14.32
C LEU A 68 -1.84 9.07 -14.42
N HIS A 69 -2.08 9.70 -13.28
CA HIS A 69 -2.34 11.14 -13.21
C HIS A 69 -1.03 11.93 -13.28
N ASN A 70 -1.07 13.17 -13.79
CA ASN A 70 0.11 14.02 -13.87
C ASN A 70 0.80 14.22 -12.52
N SER A 71 0.01 14.38 -11.44
CA SER A 71 0.53 14.49 -10.07
C SER A 71 1.29 13.24 -9.61
N GLU A 72 0.94 12.07 -10.12
CA GLU A 72 1.59 10.80 -9.79
C GLU A 72 2.88 10.59 -10.57
N MET A 73 2.96 11.16 -11.78
CA MET A 73 4.14 11.05 -12.65
C MET A 73 5.25 12.04 -12.29
N TYR A 74 4.87 13.23 -11.84
CA TYR A 74 5.80 14.35 -11.62
C TYR A 74 5.89 14.80 -10.17
N SER A 75 5.39 14.04 -9.21
CA SER A 75 5.58 14.34 -7.80
C SER A 75 7.05 14.18 -7.39
N ILE A 76 7.46 14.89 -6.33
CA ILE A 76 8.80 14.74 -5.75
C ILE A 76 9.07 13.27 -5.38
N GLU A 77 8.08 12.59 -4.86
CA GLU A 77 8.16 11.17 -4.48
C GLU A 77 8.36 10.26 -5.69
N ALA A 78 7.70 10.57 -6.83
CA ALA A 78 7.90 9.83 -8.06
C ALA A 78 9.30 10.01 -8.65
N LEU A 79 9.89 11.20 -8.48
CA LEU A 79 11.23 11.55 -8.99
C LEU A 79 12.36 11.06 -8.08
N PHE A 80 12.13 11.00 -6.77
CA PHE A 80 13.13 10.62 -5.76
C PHE A 80 12.67 9.41 -4.94
N LEU A 81 12.64 8.25 -5.59
CA LEU A 81 12.28 6.99 -4.94
C LEU A 81 13.28 6.61 -3.85
N ASN A 82 12.80 6.54 -2.61
CA ASN A 82 13.61 6.12 -1.47
C ASN A 82 13.45 4.61 -1.21
N ARG A 83 14.45 3.83 -1.61
CA ARG A 83 14.47 2.37 -1.40
C ARG A 83 14.35 1.96 0.07
N ALA A 84 14.84 2.79 1.00
CA ALA A 84 14.76 2.48 2.43
C ALA A 84 13.32 2.44 2.95
N GLU A 85 12.39 3.12 2.30
CA GLU A 85 10.98 3.14 2.70
C GLU A 85 10.30 1.78 2.57
N ILE A 86 10.71 0.94 1.60
CA ILE A 86 10.15 -0.41 1.40
C ILE A 86 10.38 -1.28 2.63
N PHE A 87 11.48 -1.05 3.34
CA PHE A 87 11.93 -1.83 4.48
C PHE A 87 11.66 -1.15 5.83
N ASP A 88 11.07 0.06 5.83
CA ASP A 88 10.74 0.77 7.07
C ASP A 88 9.44 0.23 7.71
N LEU A 89 9.51 -1.03 8.08
CA LEU A 89 8.38 -1.71 8.74
C LEU A 89 8.06 -1.13 10.13
N LYS A 90 8.94 -0.31 10.71
CA LYS A 90 8.66 0.35 12.01
C LYS A 90 7.51 1.33 11.90
N LYS A 91 7.49 2.13 10.83
CA LYS A 91 6.39 3.08 10.56
C LYS A 91 5.07 2.35 10.33
N ILE A 92 5.10 1.28 9.51
CA ILE A 92 3.90 0.45 9.27
C ILE A 92 3.39 -0.18 10.56
N LYS A 93 4.27 -0.74 11.39
CA LYS A 93 3.88 -1.29 12.71
C LYS A 93 3.21 -0.24 13.61
N ALA A 94 3.70 1.00 13.61
CA ALA A 94 3.10 2.07 14.40
C ALA A 94 1.67 2.38 13.93
N LEU A 95 1.46 2.45 12.61
CA LEU A 95 0.13 2.67 12.02
C LEU A 95 -0.82 1.49 12.30
N LEU A 96 -0.33 0.25 12.16
CA LEU A 96 -1.13 -0.94 12.48
C LEU A 96 -1.55 -1.00 13.95
N LYS A 97 -0.70 -0.56 14.88
CA LYS A 97 -1.06 -0.44 16.30
C LYS A 97 -2.24 0.52 16.50
N ILE A 98 -2.27 1.63 15.78
CA ILE A 98 -3.39 2.59 15.86
C ILE A 98 -4.67 1.94 15.32
N LEU A 99 -4.60 1.27 14.17
CA LEU A 99 -5.75 0.57 13.58
C LEU A 99 -6.26 -0.56 14.47
N LEU A 100 -5.36 -1.32 15.11
CA LEU A 100 -5.72 -2.37 16.09
C LEU A 100 -6.37 -1.78 17.34
N SER A 101 -5.82 -0.70 17.89
CA SER A 101 -6.35 -0.03 19.08
C SER A 101 -7.77 0.50 18.87
N ASN A 102 -8.08 0.94 17.65
CA ASN A 102 -9.40 1.39 17.25
C ASN A 102 -10.30 0.24 16.77
N LYS A 103 -9.82 -1.00 16.79
CA LYS A 103 -10.54 -2.20 16.33
C LYS A 103 -10.96 -2.15 14.86
N TYR A 104 -10.25 -1.36 14.04
CA TYR A 104 -10.51 -1.30 12.60
C TYR A 104 -9.93 -2.48 11.84
N ILE A 105 -8.88 -3.09 12.39
CA ILE A 105 -8.29 -4.34 11.93
C ILE A 105 -8.15 -5.31 13.08
N GLU A 106 -8.02 -6.58 12.77
CA GLU A 106 -7.66 -7.64 13.70
C GLU A 106 -6.35 -8.30 13.29
N ALA A 107 -5.65 -8.89 14.27
CA ALA A 107 -4.43 -9.65 14.04
C ALA A 107 -4.66 -11.10 14.47
N LYS A 108 -4.19 -12.04 13.62
CA LYS A 108 -4.28 -13.49 13.88
C LYS A 108 -2.92 -14.13 13.65
N VAL A 109 -2.57 -15.08 14.50
CA VAL A 109 -1.42 -15.95 14.30
C VAL A 109 -1.91 -17.22 13.59
N LEU A 110 -1.36 -17.53 12.44
CA LEU A 110 -1.69 -18.74 11.69
C LEU A 110 -0.71 -19.88 11.99
N SER A 111 -0.92 -21.02 11.37
CA SER A 111 -0.14 -22.26 11.58
C SER A 111 1.35 -22.14 11.29
N ASP A 112 1.76 -21.14 10.53
CA ASP A 112 3.16 -20.80 10.21
C ASP A 112 3.83 -19.91 11.27
N ASN A 113 3.16 -19.66 12.39
CA ASN A 113 3.60 -18.76 13.47
C ASN A 113 3.80 -17.29 13.04
N GLN A 114 3.24 -16.89 11.91
CA GLN A 114 3.28 -15.50 11.45
C GLN A 114 2.01 -14.75 11.84
N ILE A 115 2.16 -13.44 12.05
CA ILE A 115 1.04 -12.54 12.34
C ILE A 115 0.47 -12.02 11.03
N TYR A 116 -0.82 -12.18 10.87
CA TYR A 116 -1.59 -11.69 9.74
C TYR A 116 -2.65 -10.71 10.19
N TYR A 117 -2.99 -9.79 9.33
CA TYR A 117 -3.93 -8.70 9.60
C TYR A 117 -5.07 -8.74 8.60
N SER A 118 -6.26 -8.44 9.08
CA SER A 118 -7.46 -8.32 8.25
C SER A 118 -8.39 -7.23 8.76
N ILE A 119 -9.22 -6.68 7.88
CA ILE A 119 -10.17 -5.63 8.23
C ILE A 119 -11.33 -6.23 9.05
N THR A 120 -11.85 -5.44 9.99
CA THR A 120 -13.07 -5.75 10.73
C THR A 120 -14.28 -5.06 10.10
N GLU A 121 -15.50 -5.40 10.56
CA GLU A 121 -16.72 -4.68 10.15
C GLU A 121 -16.66 -3.20 10.53
N GLU A 122 -16.10 -2.85 11.69
CA GLU A 122 -15.91 -1.45 12.08
C GLU A 122 -14.92 -0.76 11.15
N GLY A 123 -13.83 -1.43 10.78
CA GLY A 123 -12.88 -0.91 9.81
C GLY A 123 -13.51 -0.65 8.44
N ILE A 124 -14.40 -1.52 7.98
CA ILE A 124 -15.14 -1.32 6.72
C ILE A 124 -16.00 -0.06 6.83
N ARG A 125 -16.79 0.08 7.90
CA ARG A 125 -17.62 1.28 8.13
C ARG A 125 -16.80 2.57 8.13
N GLN A 126 -15.65 2.55 8.79
CA GLN A 126 -14.75 3.71 8.83
C GLN A 126 -14.12 4.01 7.47
N ALA A 127 -13.77 2.99 6.68
CA ALA A 127 -13.26 3.19 5.34
C ALA A 127 -14.32 3.78 4.41
N GLU A 128 -15.58 3.40 4.55
CA GLU A 128 -16.70 3.90 3.74
C GLU A 128 -16.94 5.41 3.92
N ILE A 129 -16.64 5.97 5.09
CA ILE A 129 -16.77 7.41 5.38
C ILE A 129 -15.73 8.24 4.60
N LEU A 130 -14.64 7.63 4.13
CA LEU A 130 -13.57 8.30 3.41
C LEU A 130 -13.96 8.50 1.92
N GLU A 131 -14.78 9.50 1.63
CA GLU A 131 -15.41 9.69 0.30
C GLU A 131 -14.65 10.64 -0.64
N SER A 132 -13.59 11.32 -0.17
CA SER A 132 -12.88 12.29 -1.03
C SER A 132 -12.28 11.63 -2.29
N HIS A 133 -12.12 12.41 -3.35
CA HIS A 133 -11.46 11.96 -4.60
C HIS A 133 -10.08 11.36 -4.34
N TYR A 134 -9.36 11.85 -3.34
CA TYR A 134 -8.06 11.32 -2.95
C TYR A 134 -8.17 9.86 -2.45
N PHE A 135 -9.11 9.55 -1.57
CA PHE A 135 -9.33 8.19 -1.10
C PHE A 135 -9.96 7.30 -2.15
N GLN A 136 -10.79 7.85 -3.03
CA GLN A 136 -11.31 7.09 -4.17
C GLN A 136 -10.15 6.65 -5.08
N ARG A 137 -9.24 7.57 -5.43
CA ARG A 137 -8.03 7.23 -6.22
C ARG A 137 -7.16 6.20 -5.50
N THR A 138 -7.01 6.31 -4.17
CA THR A 138 -6.30 5.31 -3.37
C THR A 138 -6.94 3.92 -3.49
N ARG A 139 -8.25 3.82 -3.48
CA ARG A 139 -8.96 2.54 -3.70
C ARG A 139 -8.74 2.01 -5.11
N ASP A 140 -8.79 2.85 -6.12
CA ASP A 140 -8.54 2.45 -7.51
C ASP A 140 -7.16 1.83 -7.66
N LEU A 141 -6.13 2.47 -7.11
CA LEU A 141 -4.77 1.92 -7.08
C LEU A 141 -4.67 0.61 -6.29
N ASN A 142 -5.37 0.50 -5.17
CA ASN A 142 -5.42 -0.75 -4.40
C ASN A 142 -6.13 -1.87 -5.17
N HIS A 143 -7.13 -1.57 -5.99
CA HIS A 143 -7.73 -2.56 -6.89
C HIS A 143 -6.74 -3.11 -7.90
N GLU A 144 -5.80 -2.29 -8.37
CA GLU A 144 -4.74 -2.72 -9.27
C GLU A 144 -3.73 -3.66 -8.60
N LEU A 145 -3.64 -3.68 -7.26
CA LEU A 145 -2.79 -4.59 -6.51
C LEU A 145 -3.37 -6.02 -6.38
N LYS A 146 -4.66 -6.22 -6.62
CA LYS A 146 -5.33 -7.53 -6.42
C LYS A 146 -4.61 -8.71 -7.06
N PRO A 147 -4.06 -8.61 -8.28
CA PRO A 147 -3.32 -9.72 -8.89
C PRO A 147 -2.04 -10.12 -8.13
N LEU A 148 -1.48 -9.19 -7.34
CA LEU A 148 -0.26 -9.42 -6.57
C LEU A 148 -0.53 -10.04 -5.19
N VAL A 149 -1.77 -10.02 -4.72
CA VAL A 149 -2.13 -10.48 -3.36
C VAL A 149 -1.78 -11.95 -3.13
N SER A 150 -1.91 -12.80 -4.15
CA SER A 150 -1.59 -14.23 -4.08
C SER A 150 -0.10 -14.52 -4.05
N LEU A 151 0.75 -13.57 -4.44
CA LEU A 151 2.19 -13.76 -4.47
C LEU A 151 2.78 -13.69 -3.05
N PRO A 152 3.83 -14.47 -2.76
CA PRO A 152 4.60 -14.31 -1.53
C PRO A 152 5.22 -12.91 -1.42
N SER A 153 5.32 -12.37 -0.21
CA SER A 153 5.95 -11.06 0.04
C SER A 153 7.39 -10.98 -0.48
N SER A 154 8.15 -12.09 -0.40
CA SER A 154 9.50 -12.19 -0.96
C SER A 154 9.52 -11.98 -2.49
N THR A 155 8.54 -12.49 -3.20
CA THR A 155 8.39 -12.31 -4.65
C THR A 155 8.03 -10.86 -4.99
N ILE A 156 7.09 -10.27 -4.26
CA ILE A 156 6.70 -8.86 -4.45
C ILE A 156 7.89 -7.95 -4.19
N GLY A 157 8.66 -8.18 -3.13
CA GLY A 157 9.88 -7.42 -2.82
C GLY A 157 10.89 -7.44 -3.97
N LYS A 158 11.17 -8.62 -4.54
CA LYS A 158 12.08 -8.75 -5.71
C LYS A 158 11.55 -8.00 -6.93
N LEU A 159 10.24 -8.04 -7.20
CA LEU A 159 9.63 -7.29 -8.29
C LEU A 159 9.82 -5.78 -8.10
N ILE A 160 9.56 -5.27 -6.91
CA ILE A 160 9.77 -3.85 -6.60
C ILE A 160 11.24 -3.48 -6.82
N GLU A 161 12.18 -4.23 -6.24
CA GLU A 161 13.61 -3.97 -6.36
C GLU A 161 14.09 -3.96 -7.81
N SER A 162 13.66 -4.92 -8.64
CA SER A 162 14.06 -5.01 -10.04
C SER A 162 13.64 -3.77 -10.84
N HIS A 163 12.49 -3.18 -10.54
CA HIS A 163 11.99 -1.99 -11.22
C HIS A 163 12.57 -0.67 -10.68
N LEU A 164 13.15 -0.68 -9.48
CA LEU A 164 13.87 0.47 -8.92
C LEU A 164 15.31 0.57 -9.47
N VAL A 165 15.95 -0.56 -9.76
CA VAL A 165 17.35 -0.59 -10.27
C VAL A 165 17.44 -0.13 -11.72
N HIS A 166 16.43 -0.38 -12.56
CA HIS A 166 16.44 -0.03 -13.98
C HIS A 166 16.26 1.47 -14.27
N GLY A 167 16.04 2.30 -13.25
CA GLY A 167 16.01 3.76 -13.39
C GLY A 167 17.39 4.44 -13.54
N LYS A 168 18.50 3.69 -13.56
CA LYS A 168 19.88 4.22 -13.64
C LYS A 168 20.61 3.93 -14.97
N LYS A 169 19.91 3.56 -16.02
CA LYS A 169 20.51 3.47 -17.37
C LYS A 169 19.81 4.45 -18.29
N ASN A 170 20.28 5.69 -18.26
CA ASN A 170 20.44 6.59 -19.40
C ASN A 170 21.35 7.73 -18.98
#